data_e03d0e907e1c9fd5a3d6c552a9df6cd9
#
_entry.id   e03d0e907e1c9fd5a3d6c552a9df6cd9
#
_cell.length_a   1.000
_cell.length_b   1.000
_cell.length_c   1.000
_cell.angle_alpha   90.00
_cell.angle_beta   90.00
_cell.angle_gamma   90.00
#
_symmetry.space_group_name_H-M   'P 1'
#
loop_
_entity.id
_entity.type
_entity.pdbx_description
1 polymer ?
#
loop_
_entity_poly.entity_id
_entity_poly.type
_entity_poly.pdbx_seq_one_letter_code
_entity_poly.pdbx_strand_id
1 'polypeptide(L)'
;MIEQGEEVLRSLGFRQSRVRHHGDIVRIEIAREELGKAMSTEMFDQIATAFKALGFRFVTLDLEGYRSGALNEMFIPEKMQKDQ
;
A
#
# COMPACT_ATOMS: atom_id res chain seq x y z
N MET A 1 1.16 6.10 14.35
CA MET A 1 0.93 4.84 13.73
C MET A 1 1.16 4.82 12.25
N ILE A 2 0.57 5.73 11.55
CA ILE A 2 0.78 5.78 10.11
C ILE A 2 2.22 6.03 9.76
N GLU A 3 2.84 6.94 10.48
CA GLU A 3 4.24 7.24 10.23
C GLU A 3 5.12 6.03 10.48
N GLN A 4 4.78 5.27 11.51
CA GLN A 4 5.56 4.09 11.82
C GLN A 4 5.41 3.06 10.72
N GLY A 5 4.21 2.97 10.16
CA GLY A 5 3.98 2.03 9.09
C GLY A 5 4.79 2.37 7.86
N GLU A 6 4.85 3.64 7.54
CA GLU A 6 5.62 4.04 6.37
C GLU A 6 7.11 3.83 6.60
N GLU A 7 7.54 3.97 7.83
CA GLU A 7 8.93 3.69 8.14
C GLU A 7 9.25 2.21 7.98
N VAL A 8 8.33 1.37 8.39
CA VAL A 8 8.50 -0.06 8.24
C VAL A 8 8.69 -0.39 6.77
N LEU A 9 7.82 0.17 5.92
CA LEU A 9 7.93 -0.12 4.49
C LEU A 9 9.23 0.39 3.91
N ARG A 10 9.67 1.55 4.38
CA ARG A 10 10.95 2.08 3.91
C ARG A 10 12.08 1.15 4.29
N SER A 11 12.05 0.62 5.49
CA SER A 11 13.11 -0.27 5.94
C SER A 11 13.08 -1.60 5.17
N LEU A 12 11.94 -1.96 4.60
CA LEU A 12 11.85 -3.16 3.79
C LEU A 12 12.20 -2.90 2.31
N GLY A 13 12.53 -1.66 1.99
CA GLY A 13 13.00 -1.36 0.65
C GLY A 13 12.01 -0.64 -0.24
N PHE A 14 10.89 -0.21 0.31
CA PHE A 14 9.88 0.48 -0.49
C PHE A 14 10.02 1.98 -0.26
N ARG A 15 10.30 2.70 -1.32
CA ARG A 15 10.60 4.12 -1.21
C ARG A 15 9.37 5.00 -1.26
N GLN A 16 8.35 4.58 -1.99
CA GLN A 16 7.14 5.37 -2.08
C GLN A 16 5.96 4.52 -1.72
N SER A 17 5.29 4.88 -0.65
CA SER A 17 4.17 4.10 -0.17
C SER A 17 3.25 4.99 0.62
N ARG A 18 2.04 4.52 0.83
CA ARG A 18 1.07 5.17 1.67
C ARG A 18 0.44 4.13 2.56
N VAL A 19 0.17 4.51 3.79
CA VAL A 19 -0.47 3.62 4.73
C VAL A 19 -1.76 4.26 5.18
N ARG A 20 -2.86 3.56 4.98
CA ARG A 20 -4.15 4.04 5.41
C ARG A 20 -4.76 3.02 6.32
N HIS A 21 -5.56 3.45 7.27
CA HIS A 21 -6.15 2.48 8.16
C HIS A 21 -7.61 2.82 8.41
N HIS A 22 -8.36 1.77 8.67
CA HIS A 22 -9.77 1.87 9.00
C HIS A 22 -10.02 0.88 10.12
N GLY A 23 -10.06 1.39 11.34
CA GLY A 23 -10.23 0.49 12.48
C GLY A 23 -9.08 -0.48 12.59
N ASP A 24 -9.42 -1.76 12.50
CA ASP A 24 -8.43 -2.84 12.64
C ASP A 24 -7.69 -3.15 11.37
N ILE A 25 -8.08 -2.53 10.28
CA ILE A 25 -7.53 -2.88 8.98
C ILE A 25 -6.56 -1.81 8.53
N VAL A 26 -5.40 -2.23 8.07
CA VAL A 26 -4.47 -1.30 7.44
C VAL A 26 -4.44 -1.63 5.95
N ARG A 27 -4.47 -0.60 5.12
CA ARG A 27 -4.36 -0.75 3.69
C ARG A 27 -3.06 -0.10 3.25
N ILE A 28 -2.21 -0.89 2.64
CA ILE A 28 -0.90 -0.44 2.21
C ILE A 28 -0.92 -0.21 0.71
N GLU A 29 -0.46 0.97 0.30
CA GLU A 29 -0.37 1.32 -1.11
C GLU A 29 1.09 1.53 -1.44
N ILE A 30 1.61 0.73 -2.33
CA ILE A 30 3.01 0.81 -2.73
C ILE A 30 3.08 1.32 -4.16
N ALA A 31 4.04 2.17 -4.43
CA ALA A 31 4.19 2.73 -5.78
C ALA A 31 4.23 1.60 -6.80
N ARG A 32 3.56 1.82 -7.91
CA ARG A 32 3.41 0.75 -8.88
C ARG A 32 4.73 0.20 -9.36
N GLU A 33 5.72 1.04 -9.52
CA GLU A 33 7.02 0.56 -9.99
C GLU A 33 7.72 -0.28 -8.94
N GLU A 34 7.26 -0.24 -7.69
CA GLU A 34 7.84 -1.05 -6.65
C GLU A 34 6.94 -2.20 -6.23
N LEU A 35 5.74 -2.23 -6.78
CA LEU A 35 4.75 -3.21 -6.35
C LEU A 35 5.23 -4.64 -6.57
N GLY A 36 6.00 -4.85 -7.62
CA GLY A 36 6.52 -6.18 -7.90
C GLY A 36 7.39 -6.71 -6.79
N LYS A 37 8.08 -5.83 -6.10
CA LYS A 37 8.94 -6.26 -5.01
C LYS A 37 8.14 -6.83 -3.84
N ALA A 38 6.88 -6.49 -3.76
CA ALA A 38 6.05 -6.96 -2.67
C ALA A 38 5.36 -8.27 -3.00
N MET A 39 5.48 -8.76 -4.21
CA MET A 39 4.71 -9.89 -4.67
C MET A 39 5.41 -11.20 -4.38
N SER A 40 5.59 -11.53 -3.12
CA SER A 40 6.09 -12.83 -2.73
C SER A 40 5.52 -13.14 -1.35
N THR A 41 5.37 -14.40 -1.07
CA THR A 41 4.88 -14.81 0.22
C THR A 41 5.82 -14.38 1.32
N GLU A 42 7.11 -14.40 1.03
CA GLU A 42 8.08 -13.97 2.02
C GLU A 42 7.90 -12.51 2.38
N MET A 43 7.71 -11.67 1.38
CA MET A 43 7.52 -10.26 1.67
C MET A 43 6.17 -10.03 2.31
N PHE A 44 5.14 -10.78 1.91
CA PHE A 44 3.85 -10.68 2.56
C PHE A 44 3.99 -10.96 4.04
N ASP A 45 4.74 -11.99 4.39
CA ASP A 45 4.90 -12.34 5.80
C ASP A 45 5.65 -11.28 6.56
N GLN A 46 6.66 -10.70 5.96
CA GLN A 46 7.41 -9.65 6.63
C GLN A 46 6.56 -8.43 6.89
N ILE A 47 5.78 -8.05 5.90
CA ILE A 47 4.93 -6.89 6.04
C ILE A 47 3.83 -7.17 7.07
N ALA A 48 3.22 -8.34 7.00
CA ALA A 48 2.15 -8.67 7.91
C ALA A 48 2.65 -8.71 9.35
N THR A 49 3.80 -9.31 9.56
CA THR A 49 4.36 -9.40 10.89
C THR A 49 4.60 -8.02 11.47
N ALA A 50 5.20 -7.15 10.67
CA ALA A 50 5.54 -5.82 11.14
C ALA A 50 4.29 -5.00 11.47
N PHE A 51 3.27 -5.10 10.62
CA PHE A 51 2.08 -4.29 10.87
C PHE A 51 1.22 -4.86 11.97
N LYS A 52 1.24 -6.16 12.16
CA LYS A 52 0.52 -6.72 13.30
C LYS A 52 1.19 -6.31 14.59
N ALA A 53 2.50 -6.14 14.58
CA ALA A 53 3.20 -5.66 15.75
C ALA A 53 2.80 -4.22 16.08
N LEU A 54 2.33 -3.48 15.08
CA LEU A 54 1.84 -2.12 15.31
C LEU A 54 0.39 -2.10 15.80
N GLY A 55 -0.27 -3.24 15.84
CA GLY A 55 -1.60 -3.32 16.39
C GLY A 55 -2.72 -3.59 15.41
N PHE A 56 -2.42 -3.75 14.14
CA PHE A 56 -3.46 -4.01 13.17
C PHE A 56 -3.80 -5.48 13.12
N ARG A 57 -5.07 -5.78 12.97
CA ARG A 57 -5.50 -7.17 12.88
C ARG A 57 -5.45 -7.69 11.46
N PHE A 58 -5.75 -6.83 10.49
CA PHE A 58 -5.77 -7.24 9.10
C PHE A 58 -4.85 -6.33 8.31
N VAL A 59 -3.94 -6.95 7.58
CA VAL A 59 -2.95 -6.22 6.80
C VAL A 59 -3.23 -6.48 5.35
N THR A 60 -3.59 -5.44 4.61
CA THR A 60 -4.01 -5.58 3.22
C THR A 60 -3.14 -4.75 2.31
N LEU A 61 -3.06 -5.18 1.07
CA LEU A 61 -2.28 -4.49 0.06
C LEU A 61 -3.20 -4.08 -1.07
N ASP A 62 -3.15 -2.82 -1.43
CA ASP A 62 -3.93 -2.33 -2.55
C ASP A 62 -3.25 -2.77 -3.84
N LEU A 63 -3.94 -3.56 -4.61
CA LEU A 63 -3.35 -4.13 -5.82
C LEU A 63 -3.09 -3.10 -6.89
N GLU A 64 -3.75 -1.96 -6.81
CA GLU A 64 -3.51 -0.92 -7.79
C GLU A 64 -2.32 -0.05 -7.42
N GLY A 65 -1.91 -0.13 -6.17
CA GLY A 65 -0.73 0.57 -5.75
C GLY A 65 -0.96 2.03 -5.46
N TYR A 66 0.12 2.73 -5.20
CA TYR A 66 0.07 4.14 -4.87
C TYR A 66 0.38 4.96 -6.11
N ARG A 67 -0.45 5.93 -6.38
CA ARG A 67 -0.22 6.85 -7.47
C ARG A 67 -0.07 8.23 -6.91
N SER A 68 0.97 8.90 -7.33
CA SER A 68 1.16 10.26 -6.90
C SER A 68 0.36 11.14 -7.83
N GLY A 69 -0.21 12.15 -7.28
CA GLY A 69 -0.82 13.16 -8.11
C GLY A 69 -2.26 12.93 -8.43
N ALA A 70 -3.08 13.82 -7.93
CA ALA A 70 -4.48 13.78 -8.22
C ALA A 70 -4.74 14.01 -9.70
N LEU A 71 -3.78 14.56 -10.37
CA LEU A 71 -3.93 14.84 -11.77
C LEU A 71 -4.20 13.60 -12.57
N ASN A 72 -3.49 12.54 -12.26
CA ASN A 72 -3.70 11.30 -12.95
C ASN A 72 -5.11 10.79 -12.77
N GLU A 73 -5.60 10.95 -11.58
CA GLU A 73 -6.94 10.50 -11.30
C GLU A 73 -7.97 11.29 -12.04
N MET A 74 -7.67 12.53 -12.30
CA MET A 74 -8.62 13.36 -12.99
C MET A 74 -8.75 12.98 -14.43
N PHE A 75 -7.71 12.51 -15.03
CA PHE A 75 -7.76 12.20 -16.43
C PHE A 75 -8.21 10.81 -16.75
N ILE A 76 -7.91 9.90 -15.88
CA ILE A 76 -8.21 8.53 -16.13
C ILE A 76 -9.62 8.13 -15.83
N PRO A 77 -10.19 8.59 -14.76
CA PRO A 77 -11.43 8.03 -14.28
C PRO A 77 -12.56 7.98 -15.27
N GLU A 78 -12.64 8.94 -16.09
CA GLU A 78 -13.76 8.96 -17.00
C GLU A 78 -13.79 7.78 -17.89
N LYS A 79 -12.68 7.51 -18.51
CA LYS A 79 -12.63 6.39 -19.39
C LYS A 79 -12.77 5.12 -18.66
N MET A 80 -12.09 5.01 -17.56
CA MET A 80 -12.13 3.78 -16.84
C MET A 80 -13.49 3.49 -16.33
N GLN A 81 -14.19 4.49 -15.93
CA GLN A 81 -15.51 4.28 -15.42
C GLN A 81 -16.46 3.81 -16.47
N LYS A 82 -16.29 4.30 -17.64
CA LYS A 82 -17.17 3.88 -18.68
C LYS A 82 -16.95 2.46 -19.03
N ASP A 83 -15.76 2.04 -18.92
CA ASP A 83 -15.41 0.71 -19.31
C ASP A 83 -15.86 -0.34 -18.36
N GLN A 84 -16.25 0.04 -17.20
CA GLN A 84 -16.64 -0.98 -16.27
C GLN A 84 -17.92 -1.59 -16.46
#